data_cb55658262da0cb1cf79e0c181ae76f4
#
_entry.id   cb55658262da0cb1cf79e0c181ae76f4
#
_cell.length_a   1.000
_cell.length_b   1.000
_cell.length_c   1.000
_cell.angle_alpha   90.00
_cell.angle_beta   90.00
_cell.angle_gamma   90.00
#
_symmetry.space_group_name_H-M   'P 1'
#
loop_
_entity.id
_entity.type
_entity.pdbx_description
1 polymer ?
#
loop_
_entity_poly.entity_id
_entity_poly.type
_entity_poly.pdbx_seq_one_letter_code
_entity_poly.pdbx_strand_id
1 'polypeptide(L)'
;MRRAALAELVKQVQGSDQREVQLLDLACGTGRFMSQIMTAMPKLQLTGLDLSPHYAEAARQNVRRWPHVEVAEGKAEALPFEDASFDHLVSVYLFHELPPRVRPQVIAEAARVLKPGGTFIIADSLQFGDNEGVDGFLEYFPEGFHEPYYKGYLSWAFDPHMEKAGFTAERLQLAFLTKVRVWRKAA
;
A
#
# COMPACT_ATOMS: atom_id res chain seq x y z
N MET A 1 6.29 1.94 11.87
CA MET A 1 5.28 1.49 10.90
C MET A 1 5.71 1.84 9.47
N ARG A 2 5.59 3.08 8.97
CA ARG A 2 6.08 3.45 7.61
C ARG A 2 7.55 3.07 7.34
N ARG A 3 8.43 3.12 8.35
CA ARG A 3 9.83 2.68 8.21
C ARG A 3 9.97 1.18 7.92
N ALA A 4 9.07 0.33 8.43
CA ALA A 4 9.10 -1.10 8.12
C ALA A 4 8.70 -1.36 6.66
N ALA A 5 7.64 -0.69 6.16
CA ALA A 5 7.27 -0.75 4.75
C ALA A 5 8.40 -0.20 3.83
N LEU A 6 9.05 0.91 4.23
CA LEU A 6 10.17 1.45 3.50
C LEU A 6 11.36 0.47 3.46
N ALA A 7 11.66 -0.20 4.57
CA ALA A 7 12.74 -1.18 4.62
C ALA A 7 12.48 -2.37 3.67
N GLU A 8 11.23 -2.83 3.59
CA GLU A 8 10.87 -3.88 2.62
C GLU A 8 10.96 -3.36 1.17
N LEU A 9 10.49 -2.15 0.89
CA LEU A 9 10.60 -1.55 -0.44
C LEU A 9 12.08 -1.40 -0.87
N VAL A 10 12.95 -0.91 0.02
CA VAL A 10 14.39 -0.79 -0.28
C VAL A 10 14.99 -2.13 -0.68
N LYS A 11 14.61 -3.23 -0.01
CA LYS A 11 15.07 -4.59 -0.38
C LYS A 11 14.61 -5.01 -1.77
N GLN A 12 13.35 -4.65 -2.16
CA GLN A 12 12.82 -4.98 -3.48
C GLN A 12 13.53 -4.22 -4.60
N VAL A 13 13.91 -2.95 -4.35
CA VAL A 13 14.60 -2.10 -5.32
C VAL A 13 16.12 -2.34 -5.35
N GLN A 14 16.66 -3.06 -4.36
CA GLN A 14 18.10 -3.29 -4.24
C GLN A 14 18.67 -4.02 -5.46
N GLY A 15 19.70 -3.45 -6.07
CA GLY A 15 20.35 -3.99 -7.27
C GLY A 15 19.78 -3.50 -8.60
N SER A 16 18.66 -2.76 -8.58
CA SER A 16 18.07 -2.14 -9.76
C SER A 16 18.56 -0.70 -9.95
N ASP A 17 18.58 -0.20 -11.20
CA ASP A 17 18.71 1.26 -11.41
C ASP A 17 17.40 1.93 -10.99
N GLN A 18 17.45 2.74 -9.95
CA GLN A 18 16.27 3.45 -9.43
C GLN A 18 15.55 4.29 -10.49
N ARG A 19 16.23 4.75 -11.54
CA ARG A 19 15.62 5.56 -12.61
C ARG A 19 14.66 4.78 -13.48
N GLU A 20 14.82 3.47 -13.53
CA GLU A 20 14.00 2.56 -14.33
C GLU A 20 12.83 1.97 -13.54
N VAL A 21 12.90 2.05 -12.20
CA VAL A 21 11.88 1.46 -11.32
C VAL A 21 10.67 2.38 -11.20
N GLN A 22 9.51 1.87 -11.58
CA GLN A 22 8.22 2.53 -11.46
C GLN A 22 7.52 2.06 -10.18
N LEU A 23 7.22 2.98 -9.28
CA LEU A 23 6.55 2.71 -8.00
C LEU A 23 5.23 3.48 -7.91
N LEU A 24 4.15 2.82 -7.48
CA LEU A 24 2.90 3.45 -7.11
C LEU A 24 2.71 3.43 -5.58
N ASP A 25 2.51 4.60 -4.95
CA ASP A 25 2.01 4.74 -3.58
C ASP A 25 0.48 4.88 -3.62
N LEU A 26 -0.22 3.79 -3.34
CA LEU A 26 -1.66 3.65 -3.45
C LEU A 26 -2.34 4.15 -2.17
N ALA A 27 -3.22 5.15 -2.28
CA ALA A 27 -3.77 5.95 -1.19
C ALA A 27 -2.65 6.69 -0.43
N CYS A 28 -1.91 7.52 -1.16
CA CYS A 28 -0.71 8.19 -0.65
C CYS A 28 -1.00 9.25 0.43
N GLY A 29 -2.28 9.60 0.66
CA GLY A 29 -2.70 10.61 1.61
C GLY A 29 -2.01 11.94 1.34
N THR A 30 -1.44 12.53 2.37
CA THR A 30 -0.70 13.80 2.25
C THR A 30 0.73 13.64 1.71
N GLY A 31 1.13 12.49 1.16
CA GLY A 31 2.45 12.26 0.58
C GLY A 31 3.61 12.15 1.59
N ARG A 32 3.32 11.97 2.88
CA ARG A 32 4.38 11.82 3.89
C ARG A 32 5.24 10.58 3.67
N PHE A 33 4.63 9.47 3.24
CA PHE A 33 5.38 8.27 2.94
C PHE A 33 6.17 8.42 1.64
N MET A 34 5.59 9.05 0.62
CA MET A 34 6.28 9.43 -0.61
C MET A 34 7.56 10.24 -0.32
N SER A 35 7.48 11.23 0.59
CA SER A 35 8.66 12.02 0.99
C SER A 35 9.75 11.17 1.67
N GLN A 36 9.37 10.15 2.44
CA GLN A 36 10.33 9.21 3.05
C GLN A 36 10.98 8.32 1.98
N ILE A 37 10.20 7.80 1.04
CA ILE A 37 10.68 7.01 -0.10
C ILE A 37 11.70 7.82 -0.90
N MET A 38 11.33 9.02 -1.31
CA MET A 38 12.19 9.89 -2.12
C MET A 38 13.44 10.40 -1.37
N THR A 39 13.39 10.48 -0.05
CA THR A 39 14.58 10.78 0.76
C THR A 39 15.57 9.61 0.74
N ALA A 40 15.07 8.37 0.77
CA ALA A 40 15.90 7.16 0.74
C ALA A 40 16.35 6.78 -0.68
N MET A 41 15.50 7.03 -1.67
CA MET A 41 15.69 6.60 -3.07
C MET A 41 15.35 7.76 -4.03
N PRO A 42 16.20 8.80 -4.12
CA PRO A 42 15.86 10.07 -4.76
C PRO A 42 15.74 10.02 -6.30
N LYS A 43 16.07 8.89 -6.92
CA LYS A 43 16.01 8.71 -8.39
C LYS A 43 14.85 7.85 -8.84
N LEU A 44 14.07 7.29 -7.88
CA LEU A 44 12.95 6.41 -8.16
C LEU A 44 11.84 7.16 -8.90
N GLN A 45 11.20 6.51 -9.89
CA GLN A 45 10.01 7.05 -10.54
C GLN A 45 8.80 6.73 -9.66
N LEU A 46 8.32 7.73 -8.92
CA LEU A 46 7.25 7.56 -7.94
C LEU A 46 5.99 8.29 -8.39
N THR A 47 4.89 7.55 -8.43
CA THR A 47 3.54 8.10 -8.57
C THR A 47 2.77 7.87 -7.28
N GLY A 48 2.12 8.89 -6.75
CA GLY A 48 1.13 8.76 -5.69
C GLY A 48 -0.28 8.83 -6.27
N LEU A 49 -1.22 8.08 -5.70
CA LEU A 49 -2.64 8.23 -6.01
C LEU A 49 -3.45 8.33 -4.73
N ASP A 50 -4.36 9.30 -4.68
CA ASP A 50 -5.33 9.41 -3.58
C ASP A 50 -6.71 9.80 -4.12
N LEU A 51 -7.76 9.36 -3.42
CA LEU A 51 -9.15 9.71 -3.76
C LEU A 51 -9.49 11.16 -3.41
N SER A 52 -8.87 11.70 -2.37
CA SER A 52 -9.16 13.04 -1.84
C SER A 52 -8.36 14.11 -2.61
N PRO A 53 -9.02 15.05 -3.32
CA PRO A 53 -8.32 16.17 -3.97
C PRO A 53 -7.47 16.99 -2.98
N HIS A 54 -7.94 17.13 -1.73
CA HIS A 54 -7.22 17.87 -0.69
C HIS A 54 -5.93 17.14 -0.27
N TYR A 55 -5.98 15.79 -0.16
CA TYR A 55 -4.79 15.00 0.15
C TYR A 55 -3.82 14.98 -1.02
N ALA A 56 -4.31 14.84 -2.26
CA ALA A 56 -3.48 14.88 -3.45
C ALA A 56 -2.76 16.24 -3.58
N GLU A 57 -3.43 17.36 -3.31
CA GLU A 57 -2.79 18.68 -3.30
C GLU A 57 -1.73 18.79 -2.19
N ALA A 58 -2.04 18.34 -0.98
CA ALA A 58 -1.06 18.30 0.11
C ALA A 58 0.15 17.40 -0.23
N ALA A 59 -0.09 16.27 -0.92
CA ALA A 59 0.97 15.40 -1.39
C ALA A 59 1.88 16.11 -2.39
N ARG A 60 1.33 16.79 -3.41
CA ARG A 60 2.11 17.59 -4.38
C ARG A 60 3.01 18.61 -3.67
N GLN A 61 2.50 19.30 -2.65
CA GLN A 61 3.29 20.25 -1.85
C GLN A 61 4.42 19.56 -1.08
N ASN A 62 4.16 18.39 -0.50
CA ASN A 62 5.14 17.65 0.28
C ASN A 62 6.26 17.02 -0.58
N VAL A 63 5.99 16.71 -1.84
CA VAL A 63 6.99 16.13 -2.76
C VAL A 63 7.57 17.14 -3.77
N ARG A 64 7.20 18.42 -3.71
CA ARG A 64 7.58 19.46 -4.69
C ARG A 64 9.07 19.59 -4.98
N ARG A 65 9.93 19.18 -4.04
CA ARG A 65 11.39 19.18 -4.22
C ARG A 65 11.91 18.10 -5.17
N TRP A 66 11.04 17.16 -5.56
CA TRP A 66 11.34 16.13 -6.56
C TRP A 66 10.40 16.28 -7.76
N PRO A 67 10.79 17.05 -8.78
CA PRO A 67 9.89 17.44 -9.88
C PRO A 67 9.47 16.29 -10.80
N HIS A 68 10.09 15.12 -10.67
CA HIS A 68 9.76 13.91 -11.40
C HIS A 68 8.77 12.99 -10.67
N VAL A 69 8.33 13.39 -9.45
CA VAL A 69 7.32 12.65 -8.70
C VAL A 69 5.94 13.16 -9.09
N GLU A 70 5.06 12.24 -9.43
CA GLU A 70 3.70 12.55 -9.86
C GLU A 70 2.68 12.26 -8.76
N VAL A 71 1.57 13.01 -8.75
CA VAL A 71 0.42 12.76 -7.87
C VAL A 71 -0.86 12.85 -8.68
N ALA A 72 -1.55 11.72 -8.78
CA ALA A 72 -2.84 11.57 -9.44
C ALA A 72 -4.00 11.57 -8.42
N GLU A 73 -5.17 11.98 -8.87
CA GLU A 73 -6.43 11.81 -8.15
C GLU A 73 -7.21 10.66 -8.77
N GLY A 74 -7.73 9.76 -7.93
CA GLY A 74 -8.45 8.61 -8.44
C GLY A 74 -8.84 7.61 -7.37
N LYS A 75 -9.64 6.63 -7.79
CA LYS A 75 -10.10 5.53 -6.94
C LYS A 75 -9.12 4.37 -7.00
N ALA A 76 -8.85 3.78 -5.84
CA ALA A 76 -7.98 2.61 -5.76
C ALA A 76 -8.59 1.37 -6.47
N GLU A 77 -9.92 1.28 -6.53
CA GLU A 77 -10.66 0.22 -7.20
C GLU A 77 -10.87 0.44 -8.72
N ALA A 78 -10.34 1.56 -9.27
CA ALA A 78 -10.42 1.89 -10.70
C ALA A 78 -9.22 2.79 -11.05
N LEU A 79 -8.03 2.19 -11.13
CA LEU A 79 -6.77 2.91 -11.30
C LEU A 79 -6.65 3.50 -12.71
N PRO A 80 -6.33 4.81 -12.85
CA PRO A 80 -6.18 5.47 -14.15
C PRO A 80 -4.81 5.20 -14.81
N PHE A 81 -4.33 3.98 -14.69
CA PHE A 81 -3.03 3.55 -15.21
C PHE A 81 -3.18 2.34 -16.13
N GLU A 82 -2.26 2.18 -17.05
CA GLU A 82 -2.22 1.04 -17.96
C GLU A 82 -1.83 -0.27 -17.26
N ASP A 83 -2.14 -1.40 -17.87
CA ASP A 83 -1.73 -2.72 -17.40
C ASP A 83 -0.20 -2.82 -17.36
N ALA A 84 0.32 -3.51 -16.36
CA ALA A 84 1.75 -3.80 -16.22
C ALA A 84 2.66 -2.54 -16.32
N SER A 85 2.23 -1.41 -15.73
CA SER A 85 2.96 -0.14 -15.75
C SER A 85 3.92 0.04 -14.57
N PHE A 86 3.72 -0.68 -13.46
CA PHE A 86 4.53 -0.52 -12.25
C PHE A 86 5.32 -1.78 -11.90
N ASP A 87 6.55 -1.58 -11.42
CA ASP A 87 7.40 -2.66 -10.87
C ASP A 87 6.99 -3.00 -9.43
N HIS A 88 6.62 -1.97 -8.66
CA HIS A 88 6.22 -2.12 -7.27
C HIS A 88 5.01 -1.26 -6.94
N LEU A 89 4.16 -1.76 -6.04
CA LEU A 89 3.11 -1.00 -5.36
C LEU A 89 3.38 -1.00 -3.86
N VAL A 90 3.06 0.12 -3.22
CA VAL A 90 2.96 0.20 -1.76
C VAL A 90 1.60 0.77 -1.37
N SER A 91 1.09 0.35 -0.22
CA SER A 91 -0.11 0.92 0.39
C SER A 91 0.06 0.94 1.90
N VAL A 92 -0.26 2.08 2.53
CA VAL A 92 -0.10 2.26 3.98
C VAL A 92 -1.41 2.73 4.58
N TYR A 93 -2.06 1.85 5.35
CA TYR A 93 -3.33 2.12 6.03
C TYR A 93 -4.50 2.44 5.10
N LEU A 94 -4.74 1.56 4.12
CA LEU A 94 -5.87 1.68 3.19
C LEU A 94 -6.97 0.66 3.47
N PHE A 95 -6.61 -0.63 3.58
CA PHE A 95 -7.59 -1.71 3.50
C PHE A 95 -8.59 -1.73 4.65
N HIS A 96 -8.20 -1.29 5.85
CA HIS A 96 -9.13 -1.20 6.98
C HIS A 96 -10.18 -0.09 6.81
N GLU A 97 -9.90 0.93 6.00
CA GLU A 97 -10.84 2.01 5.66
C GLU A 97 -11.80 1.66 4.51
N LEU A 98 -11.53 0.56 3.78
CA LEU A 98 -12.32 0.20 2.61
C LEU A 98 -13.55 -0.64 2.96
N PRO A 99 -14.70 -0.38 2.30
CA PRO A 99 -15.85 -1.30 2.35
C PRO A 99 -15.43 -2.71 1.94
N PRO A 100 -15.96 -3.79 2.57
CA PRO A 100 -15.55 -5.17 2.26
C PRO A 100 -15.65 -5.55 0.78
N ARG A 101 -16.65 -5.01 0.07
CA ARG A 101 -16.85 -5.25 -1.37
C ARG A 101 -15.82 -4.57 -2.27
N VAL A 102 -15.15 -3.52 -1.79
CA VAL A 102 -14.16 -2.74 -2.54
C VAL A 102 -12.76 -3.37 -2.44
N ARG A 103 -12.42 -3.99 -1.32
CA ARG A 103 -11.10 -4.61 -1.09
C ARG A 103 -10.65 -5.56 -2.21
N PRO A 104 -11.50 -6.52 -2.69
CA PRO A 104 -11.11 -7.38 -3.79
C PRO A 104 -10.91 -6.64 -5.12
N GLN A 105 -11.64 -5.54 -5.34
CA GLN A 105 -11.50 -4.72 -6.54
C GLN A 105 -10.14 -3.99 -6.54
N VAL A 106 -9.74 -3.43 -5.39
CA VAL A 106 -8.42 -2.82 -5.22
C VAL A 106 -7.29 -3.83 -5.46
N ILE A 107 -7.45 -5.07 -4.97
CA ILE A 107 -6.47 -6.14 -5.22
C ILE A 107 -6.39 -6.49 -6.70
N ALA A 108 -7.54 -6.57 -7.39
CA ALA A 108 -7.57 -6.85 -8.83
C ALA A 108 -6.90 -5.73 -9.65
N GLU A 109 -7.16 -4.47 -9.31
CA GLU A 109 -6.51 -3.33 -9.96
C GLU A 109 -5.00 -3.29 -9.68
N ALA A 110 -4.57 -3.56 -8.43
CA ALA A 110 -3.16 -3.71 -8.08
C ALA A 110 -2.49 -4.80 -8.92
N ALA A 111 -3.16 -5.95 -9.09
CA ALA A 111 -2.66 -7.02 -9.95
C ALA A 111 -2.59 -6.60 -11.42
N ARG A 112 -3.56 -5.84 -11.93
CA ARG A 112 -3.60 -5.37 -13.31
C ARG A 112 -2.44 -4.45 -13.63
N VAL A 113 -2.22 -3.42 -12.79
CA VAL A 113 -1.20 -2.39 -13.07
C VAL A 113 0.23 -2.83 -12.72
N LEU A 114 0.41 -3.87 -11.91
CA LEU A 114 1.73 -4.44 -11.64
C LEU A 114 2.24 -5.26 -12.84
N LYS A 115 3.52 -5.11 -13.14
CA LYS A 115 4.24 -5.99 -14.06
C LYS A 115 4.28 -7.43 -13.52
N PRO A 116 4.36 -8.46 -14.39
CA PRO A 116 4.70 -9.81 -13.97
C PRO A 116 5.98 -9.83 -13.11
N GLY A 117 5.97 -10.55 -12.00
CA GLY A 117 7.07 -10.56 -11.03
C GLY A 117 7.17 -9.32 -10.14
N GLY A 118 6.33 -8.31 -10.33
CA GLY A 118 6.28 -7.11 -9.50
C GLY A 118 5.78 -7.39 -8.08
N THR A 119 5.99 -6.45 -7.14
CA THR A 119 5.61 -6.64 -5.74
C THR A 119 4.58 -5.64 -5.26
N PHE A 120 3.67 -6.10 -4.40
CA PHE A 120 2.74 -5.26 -3.65
C PHE A 120 3.06 -5.34 -2.16
N ILE A 121 3.47 -4.21 -1.57
CA ILE A 121 3.79 -4.08 -0.15
C ILE A 121 2.60 -3.42 0.53
N ILE A 122 1.95 -4.12 1.45
CA ILE A 122 0.80 -3.64 2.22
C ILE A 122 1.23 -3.49 3.68
N ALA A 123 1.18 -2.27 4.20
CA ALA A 123 1.34 -1.97 5.62
C ALA A 123 0.00 -1.52 6.17
N ASP A 124 -0.64 -2.34 7.00
CA ASP A 124 -1.96 -2.06 7.52
C ASP A 124 -2.10 -2.52 8.98
N SER A 125 -3.21 -2.25 9.62
CA SER A 125 -3.49 -2.69 10.98
C SER A 125 -3.34 -4.22 11.10
N LEU A 126 -3.02 -4.69 12.29
CA LEU A 126 -3.14 -6.10 12.63
C LEU A 126 -4.59 -6.57 12.46
N GLN A 127 -4.75 -7.86 12.25
CA GLN A 127 -6.03 -8.56 12.26
C GLN A 127 -6.07 -9.56 13.41
N PHE A 128 -7.23 -10.11 13.74
CA PHE A 128 -7.34 -11.15 14.74
C PHE A 128 -6.44 -12.34 14.40
N GLY A 129 -5.73 -12.84 15.41
CA GLY A 129 -4.78 -13.94 15.29
C GLY A 129 -3.39 -13.54 14.80
N ASP A 130 -3.15 -12.31 14.34
CA ASP A 130 -1.80 -11.85 14.01
C ASP A 130 -0.93 -11.75 15.29
N ASN A 131 -1.53 -11.37 16.41
CA ASN A 131 -0.92 -11.33 17.74
C ASN A 131 -2.02 -11.39 18.82
N GLU A 132 -2.25 -12.56 19.38
CA GLU A 132 -3.31 -12.81 20.38
C GLU A 132 -3.28 -11.85 21.58
N GLY A 133 -2.10 -11.36 21.96
CA GLY A 133 -1.93 -10.43 23.09
C GLY A 133 -2.55 -9.06 22.87
N VAL A 134 -2.94 -8.71 21.63
CA VAL A 134 -3.55 -7.41 21.29
C VAL A 134 -4.95 -7.51 20.68
N ASP A 135 -5.48 -8.71 20.50
CA ASP A 135 -6.80 -8.91 19.87
C ASP A 135 -7.91 -8.14 20.59
N GLY A 136 -7.91 -8.17 21.94
CA GLY A 136 -8.87 -7.40 22.73
C GLY A 136 -8.75 -5.88 22.55
N PHE A 137 -7.53 -5.37 22.32
CA PHE A 137 -7.33 -3.95 22.01
C PHE A 137 -7.86 -3.61 20.61
N LEU A 138 -7.63 -4.49 19.61
CA LEU A 138 -8.12 -4.28 18.25
C LEU A 138 -9.66 -4.25 18.20
N GLU A 139 -10.32 -5.04 19.04
CA GLU A 139 -11.78 -5.06 19.14
C GLU A 139 -12.34 -3.73 19.65
N TYR A 140 -11.68 -3.11 20.64
CA TYR A 140 -12.08 -1.83 21.23
C TYR A 140 -11.71 -0.60 20.40
N PHE A 141 -10.69 -0.71 19.56
CA PHE A 141 -10.15 0.41 18.80
C PHE A 141 -11.21 1.20 18.02
N PRO A 142 -12.14 0.57 17.25
CA PRO A 142 -13.14 1.30 16.47
C PRO A 142 -14.22 1.99 17.31
N GLU A 143 -14.31 1.72 18.61
CA GLU A 143 -15.25 2.41 19.51
C GLU A 143 -14.77 3.84 19.84
N GLY A 144 -13.44 4.04 19.87
CA GLY A 144 -12.80 5.34 20.10
C GLY A 144 -12.58 6.18 18.84
N PHE A 145 -12.70 5.57 17.66
CA PHE A 145 -12.42 6.21 16.38
C PHE A 145 -13.54 5.90 15.38
N HIS A 146 -13.86 6.87 14.53
CA HIS A 146 -14.89 6.67 13.50
C HIS A 146 -14.35 5.84 12.33
N GLU A 147 -14.31 4.52 12.52
CA GLU A 147 -13.76 3.54 11.59
C GLU A 147 -14.81 2.50 11.17
N PRO A 148 -15.75 2.85 10.28
CA PRO A 148 -16.96 2.04 10.04
C PRO A 148 -16.68 0.66 9.44
N TYR A 149 -15.54 0.46 8.79
CA TYR A 149 -15.17 -0.80 8.13
C TYR A 149 -14.10 -1.59 8.89
N TYR A 150 -13.56 -1.06 9.98
CA TYR A 150 -12.46 -1.65 10.72
C TYR A 150 -12.81 -3.01 11.34
N LYS A 151 -13.99 -3.13 12.00
CA LYS A 151 -14.45 -4.41 12.56
C LYS A 151 -14.50 -5.53 11.50
N GLY A 152 -15.02 -5.20 10.31
CA GLY A 152 -15.06 -6.13 9.19
C GLY A 152 -13.69 -6.41 8.57
N TYR A 153 -12.70 -5.55 8.79
CA TYR A 153 -11.33 -5.78 8.37
C TYR A 153 -10.61 -6.78 9.29
N LEU A 154 -10.86 -6.74 10.60
CA LEU A 154 -10.17 -7.57 11.58
C LEU A 154 -10.27 -9.08 11.30
N SER A 155 -11.37 -9.53 10.69
CA SER A 155 -11.62 -10.92 10.32
C SER A 155 -11.61 -11.18 8.81
N TRP A 156 -11.26 -10.16 7.99
CA TRP A 156 -11.27 -10.31 6.54
C TRP A 156 -10.04 -11.08 6.05
N ALA A 157 -10.25 -12.21 5.39
CA ALA A 157 -9.17 -13.06 4.89
C ALA A 157 -8.51 -12.45 3.65
N PHE A 158 -7.29 -11.93 3.81
CA PHE A 158 -6.50 -11.39 2.68
C PHE A 158 -6.07 -12.46 1.69
N ASP A 159 -5.52 -13.55 2.20
CA ASP A 159 -4.78 -14.55 1.42
C ASP A 159 -5.60 -15.12 0.24
N PRO A 160 -6.86 -15.57 0.42
CA PRO A 160 -7.64 -16.09 -0.68
C PRO A 160 -7.90 -15.08 -1.81
N HIS A 161 -8.02 -13.79 -1.47
CA HIS A 161 -8.24 -12.74 -2.46
C HIS A 161 -6.94 -12.40 -3.21
N MET A 162 -5.82 -12.38 -2.52
CA MET A 162 -4.50 -12.15 -3.11
C MET A 162 -4.11 -13.31 -4.04
N GLU A 163 -4.25 -14.55 -3.58
CA GLU A 163 -3.98 -15.74 -4.38
C GLU A 163 -4.85 -15.81 -5.65
N LYS A 164 -6.15 -15.52 -5.51
CA LYS A 164 -7.07 -15.46 -6.66
C LYS A 164 -6.66 -14.41 -7.69
N ALA A 165 -6.03 -13.32 -7.25
CA ALA A 165 -5.52 -12.26 -8.13
C ALA A 165 -4.10 -12.55 -8.68
N GLY A 166 -3.54 -13.74 -8.39
CA GLY A 166 -2.24 -14.17 -8.89
C GLY A 166 -1.06 -13.72 -8.04
N PHE A 167 -1.27 -13.38 -6.78
CA PHE A 167 -0.20 -13.05 -5.85
C PHE A 167 0.21 -14.25 -4.99
N THR A 168 1.49 -14.30 -4.67
CA THR A 168 2.07 -15.23 -3.69
C THR A 168 2.66 -14.44 -2.52
N ALA A 169 2.41 -14.87 -1.30
CA ALA A 169 2.97 -14.25 -0.10
C ALA A 169 4.47 -14.53 0.01
N GLU A 170 5.29 -13.49 0.16
CA GLU A 170 6.74 -13.62 0.33
C GLU A 170 7.21 -13.37 1.76
N ARG A 171 6.62 -12.36 2.40
CA ARG A 171 7.06 -11.93 3.73
C ARG A 171 5.91 -11.36 4.54
N LEU A 172 5.94 -11.63 5.84
CA LEU A 172 5.12 -10.99 6.87
C LEU A 172 6.06 -10.46 7.96
N GLN A 173 5.87 -9.21 8.35
CA GLN A 173 6.54 -8.59 9.49
C GLN A 173 5.50 -7.88 10.35
N LEU A 174 5.51 -8.13 11.65
CA LEU A 174 4.71 -7.40 12.63
C LEU A 174 5.52 -6.23 13.20
N ALA A 175 4.90 -5.07 13.30
CA ALA A 175 5.53 -3.84 13.77
C ALA A 175 4.55 -3.07 14.67
N PHE A 176 4.53 -3.37 15.97
CA PHE A 176 3.57 -2.87 16.93
C PHE A 176 2.14 -3.28 16.53
N LEU A 177 1.23 -2.36 16.27
CA LEU A 177 -0.15 -2.62 15.85
C LEU A 177 -0.32 -2.68 14.31
N THR A 178 0.76 -2.86 13.59
CA THR A 178 0.78 -2.89 12.12
C THR A 178 1.43 -4.18 11.65
N LYS A 179 0.91 -4.75 10.59
CA LYS A 179 1.59 -5.77 9.80
C LYS A 179 2.04 -5.21 8.47
N VAL A 180 3.22 -5.62 8.02
CA VAL A 180 3.74 -5.36 6.69
C VAL A 180 3.80 -6.69 5.96
N ARG A 181 3.08 -6.81 4.86
CA ARG A 181 3.07 -7.99 3.99
C ARG A 181 3.63 -7.64 2.63
N VAL A 182 4.50 -8.49 2.13
CA VAL A 182 5.03 -8.42 0.76
C VAL A 182 4.41 -9.53 -0.05
N TRP A 183 3.79 -9.16 -1.15
CA TRP A 183 3.16 -10.06 -2.10
C TRP A 183 3.83 -9.93 -3.46
N ARG A 184 4.12 -11.05 -4.11
CA ARG A 184 4.66 -11.06 -5.47
C ARG A 184 3.60 -11.50 -6.47
N LYS A 185 3.44 -10.74 -7.54
CA LYS A 185 2.63 -11.14 -8.68
C LYS A 185 3.32 -12.25 -9.45
N ALA A 186 2.56 -13.27 -9.87
CA ALA A 186 3.07 -14.33 -10.75
C ALA A 186 3.71 -13.76 -12.02
N ALA A 187 4.73 -14.46 -12.53
CA ALA A 187 5.44 -14.11 -13.76
C ALA A 187 4.60 -14.36 -15.02
#